data_f14e0a42c67e27ffac327395dc1c593d
#
_entry.id   f14e0a42c67e27ffac327395dc1c593d
#
_cell.length_a   1.000
_cell.length_b   1.000
_cell.length_c   1.000
_cell.angle_alpha   90.00
_cell.angle_beta   90.00
_cell.angle_gamma   90.00
#
_symmetry.space_group_name_H-M   'P 1'
#
loop_
_entity.id
_entity.type
_entity.pdbx_description
1 polymer ?
#
loop_
_entity_poly.entity_id
_entity_poly.type
_entity_poly.pdbx_seq_one_letter_code
_entity_poly.pdbx_strand_id
1 'polypeptide(L)'
;MSGITAEDDAVELARLSAEAADAKGATDPVLVDVRPVLGICDVFVLVTAANDRQVKAVTDEVEARVAEVFGRRPRSVEGADARRWVLLDYGDVVVHVFQPEERSTYRLERLYADADRIDWSPPAPPGADRADG
;
A
#
# COMPACT_ATOMS: atom_id res chain seq x y z
N MET A 1 -20.78 -9.79 -15.96
CA MET A 1 -19.70 -10.10 -16.31
C MET A 1 -18.77 -9.84 -15.47
N SER A 2 -18.13 -10.28 -15.23
CA SER A 2 -17.21 -9.99 -14.50
C SER A 2 -16.00 -10.43 -14.94
N GLY A 3 -15.20 -9.89 -15.33
CA GLY A 3 -13.87 -10.27 -15.59
C GLY A 3 -12.96 -10.10 -14.40
N ILE A 4 -13.53 -9.77 -13.25
CA ILE A 4 -12.70 -9.49 -12.11
C ILE A 4 -12.52 -10.73 -11.26
N THR A 5 -11.26 -11.12 -11.09
CA THR A 5 -10.91 -12.26 -10.27
C THR A 5 -10.48 -11.78 -8.90
N ALA A 6 -10.26 -12.70 -7.98
CA ALA A 6 -9.73 -12.35 -6.67
C ALA A 6 -8.37 -11.66 -6.79
N GLU A 7 -7.58 -12.06 -7.77
CA GLU A 7 -6.28 -11.43 -8.00
C GLU A 7 -6.43 -9.99 -8.44
N ASP A 8 -7.41 -9.73 -9.30
CA ASP A 8 -7.66 -8.37 -9.74
C ASP A 8 -8.15 -7.51 -8.60
N ASP A 9 -8.98 -8.06 -7.71
CA ASP A 9 -9.43 -7.33 -6.54
C ASP A 9 -8.27 -6.96 -5.63
N ALA A 10 -7.33 -7.88 -5.44
CA ALA A 10 -6.17 -7.62 -4.61
C ALA A 10 -5.32 -6.49 -5.21
N VAL A 11 -5.11 -6.51 -6.52
CA VAL A 11 -4.33 -5.47 -7.17
C VAL A 11 -5.05 -4.12 -7.05
N GLU A 12 -6.37 -4.10 -7.24
CA GLU A 12 -7.10 -2.85 -7.14
C GLU A 12 -7.09 -2.30 -5.73
N LEU A 13 -7.22 -3.16 -4.72
CA LEU A 13 -7.14 -2.73 -3.34
C LEU A 13 -5.75 -2.19 -3.03
N ALA A 14 -4.71 -2.85 -3.56
CA ALA A 14 -3.34 -2.40 -3.36
C ALA A 14 -3.12 -1.02 -3.98
N ARG A 15 -3.63 -0.81 -5.18
CA ARG A 15 -3.50 0.49 -5.85
C ARG A 15 -4.25 1.57 -5.10
N LEU A 16 -5.44 1.28 -4.63
CA LEU A 16 -6.21 2.24 -3.84
C LEU A 16 -5.46 2.60 -2.57
N SER A 17 -4.84 1.60 -1.93
CA SER A 17 -4.07 1.84 -0.72
C SER A 17 -2.89 2.78 -0.99
N ALA A 18 -2.20 2.57 -2.11
CA ALA A 18 -1.09 3.44 -2.48
C ALA A 18 -1.57 4.87 -2.77
N GLU A 19 -2.71 5.00 -3.45
CA GLU A 19 -3.29 6.32 -3.71
C GLU A 19 -3.65 7.03 -2.42
N ALA A 20 -4.25 6.31 -1.48
CA ALA A 20 -4.64 6.88 -0.20
C ALA A 20 -3.40 7.36 0.56
N ALA A 21 -2.36 6.54 0.54
CA ALA A 21 -1.11 6.90 1.21
C ALA A 21 -0.48 8.14 0.56
N ASP A 22 -0.48 8.17 -0.76
CA ASP A 22 0.07 9.31 -1.50
C ASP A 22 -0.68 10.59 -1.17
N ALA A 23 -1.99 10.50 -1.03
CA ALA A 23 -2.82 11.67 -0.71
C ALA A 23 -2.45 12.27 0.64
N LYS A 24 -1.84 11.49 1.53
CA LYS A 24 -1.41 11.97 2.83
C LYS A 24 0.11 12.18 2.88
N GLY A 25 0.76 12.23 1.72
CA GLY A 25 2.17 12.60 1.65
C GLY A 25 3.16 11.47 1.81
N ALA A 26 2.70 10.21 1.81
CA ALA A 26 3.63 9.10 1.87
C ALA A 26 4.48 9.05 0.61
N THR A 27 5.68 8.51 0.75
CA THR A 27 6.65 8.46 -0.34
C THR A 27 7.05 7.02 -0.63
N ASP A 28 7.71 6.83 -1.76
CA ASP A 28 8.32 5.57 -2.19
C ASP A 28 7.34 4.39 -2.16
N PRO A 29 6.17 4.52 -2.80
CA PRO A 29 5.23 3.40 -2.83
C PRO A 29 5.76 2.30 -3.75
N VAL A 30 5.71 1.07 -3.26
CA VAL A 30 6.10 -0.11 -4.02
C VAL A 30 5.03 -1.16 -3.80
N LEU A 31 4.52 -1.72 -4.88
CA LEU A 31 3.57 -2.82 -4.82
C LEU A 31 4.27 -4.06 -5.35
N VAL A 32 4.24 -5.13 -4.58
CA VAL A 32 4.97 -6.36 -4.92
C VAL A 32 4.00 -7.53 -4.96
N ASP A 33 4.04 -8.29 -6.04
CA ASP A 33 3.24 -9.51 -6.16
C ASP A 33 3.99 -10.60 -5.40
N VAL A 34 3.49 -10.98 -4.24
CA VAL A 34 4.16 -11.95 -3.39
C VAL A 34 3.54 -13.34 -3.46
N ARG A 35 2.57 -13.56 -4.36
CA ARG A 35 1.92 -14.86 -4.47
C ARG A 35 2.91 -15.99 -4.76
N PRO A 36 3.85 -15.82 -5.69
CA PRO A 36 4.76 -16.93 -5.98
C PRO A 36 5.69 -17.26 -4.83
N VAL A 37 5.93 -16.27 -3.94
CA VAL A 37 6.90 -16.46 -2.86
C VAL A 37 6.23 -16.95 -1.59
N LEU A 38 5.13 -16.29 -1.20
CA LEU A 38 4.49 -16.59 0.08
C LEU A 38 3.35 -17.57 -0.01
N GLY A 39 2.54 -17.46 -1.04
CA GLY A 39 1.40 -18.36 -1.21
C GLY A 39 0.22 -18.11 -0.30
N ILE A 40 0.33 -17.21 0.66
CA ILE A 40 -0.74 -16.92 1.61
C ILE A 40 -1.25 -15.49 1.49
N CYS A 41 -0.63 -14.71 0.65
CA CYS A 41 -1.00 -13.30 0.46
C CYS A 41 -0.68 -12.96 -0.98
N ASP A 42 -1.41 -12.05 -1.57
CA ASP A 42 -1.23 -11.72 -2.98
C ASP A 42 -0.30 -10.56 -3.21
N VAL A 43 -0.48 -9.47 -2.47
CA VAL A 43 0.26 -8.23 -2.75
C VAL A 43 0.70 -7.58 -1.44
N PHE A 44 1.95 -7.13 -1.42
CA PHE A 44 2.42 -6.21 -0.39
C PHE A 44 2.43 -4.80 -0.95
N VAL A 45 1.95 -3.85 -0.16
CA VAL A 45 2.07 -2.43 -0.46
C VAL A 45 3.04 -1.84 0.55
N LEU A 46 4.09 -1.21 0.08
CA LEU A 46 5.12 -0.63 0.95
C LEU A 46 5.13 0.87 0.71
N VAL A 47 4.97 1.66 1.75
CA VAL A 47 5.05 3.12 1.65
C VAL A 47 5.82 3.66 2.84
N THR A 48 6.35 4.86 2.71
CA THR A 48 7.11 5.53 3.76
C THR A 48 6.38 6.77 4.23
N ALA A 49 6.23 6.92 5.54
CA ALA A 49 5.68 8.14 6.16
C ALA A 49 6.76 8.74 7.05
N ALA A 50 6.84 10.05 7.07
CA ALA A 50 8.00 10.75 7.64
C ALA A 50 8.07 10.74 9.17
N ASN A 51 6.93 10.61 9.83
CA ASN A 51 6.87 10.71 11.29
C ASN A 51 5.60 10.05 11.80
N ASP A 52 5.45 10.01 13.13
CA ASP A 52 4.31 9.35 13.78
C ASP A 52 2.98 9.90 13.29
N ARG A 53 2.88 11.21 13.17
CA ARG A 53 1.63 11.85 12.77
C ARG A 53 1.25 11.43 11.35
N GLN A 54 2.24 11.40 10.46
CA GLN A 54 1.97 11.02 9.09
C GLN A 54 1.64 9.54 8.99
N VAL A 55 2.29 8.69 9.78
CA VAL A 55 1.94 7.27 9.81
C VAL A 55 0.46 7.11 10.15
N LYS A 56 0.00 7.84 11.17
CA LYS A 56 -1.41 7.73 11.55
C LYS A 56 -2.31 8.26 10.43
N ALA A 57 -1.96 9.38 9.82
CA ALA A 57 -2.78 9.94 8.75
C ALA A 57 -2.86 8.98 7.57
N VAL A 58 -1.74 8.36 7.21
CA VAL A 58 -1.70 7.41 6.10
C VAL A 58 -2.55 6.18 6.42
N THR A 59 -2.36 5.60 7.61
CA THR A 59 -3.11 4.39 7.95
C THR A 59 -4.61 4.68 8.04
N ASP A 60 -4.99 5.81 8.61
CA ASP A 60 -6.40 6.17 8.69
C ASP A 60 -7.00 6.35 7.31
N GLU A 61 -6.27 6.99 6.40
CA GLU A 61 -6.80 7.23 5.06
C GLU A 61 -6.93 5.94 4.28
N VAL A 62 -5.95 5.04 4.39
CA VAL A 62 -6.04 3.75 3.73
C VAL A 62 -7.27 3.00 4.23
N GLU A 63 -7.45 2.93 5.56
CA GLU A 63 -8.59 2.22 6.11
C GLU A 63 -9.90 2.83 5.67
N ALA A 64 -9.98 4.15 5.64
CA ALA A 64 -11.21 4.82 5.25
C ALA A 64 -11.57 4.55 3.80
N ARG A 65 -10.59 4.65 2.90
CA ARG A 65 -10.87 4.45 1.48
C ARG A 65 -11.17 3.00 1.15
N VAL A 66 -10.47 2.07 1.77
CA VAL A 66 -10.74 0.65 1.52
C VAL A 66 -12.13 0.29 2.05
N ALA A 67 -12.51 0.83 3.19
CA ALA A 67 -13.86 0.60 3.70
C ALA A 67 -14.91 1.17 2.76
N GLU A 68 -14.66 2.36 2.22
CA GLU A 68 -15.61 3.02 1.34
C GLU A 68 -15.78 2.31 0.01
N VAL A 69 -14.67 1.92 -0.60
CA VAL A 69 -14.71 1.36 -1.95
C VAL A 69 -14.97 -0.15 -1.94
N PHE A 70 -14.34 -0.87 -1.02
CA PHE A 70 -14.43 -2.32 -0.99
C PHE A 70 -15.30 -2.87 0.13
N GLY A 71 -15.71 -2.02 1.08
CA GLY A 71 -16.50 -2.49 2.22
C GLY A 71 -15.69 -3.39 3.13
N ARG A 72 -14.36 -3.22 3.18
CA ARG A 72 -13.49 -4.13 3.92
C ARG A 72 -12.71 -3.38 4.99
N ARG A 73 -12.42 -4.10 6.06
CA ARG A 73 -11.56 -3.63 7.13
C ARG A 73 -10.40 -4.58 7.28
N PRO A 74 -9.25 -4.10 7.80
CA PRO A 74 -8.15 -5.03 8.02
C PRO A 74 -8.56 -6.06 9.06
N ARG A 75 -8.18 -7.30 8.83
CA ARG A 75 -8.45 -8.36 9.79
C ARG A 75 -7.49 -8.29 10.98
N SER A 76 -6.37 -7.59 10.82
CA SER A 76 -5.50 -7.28 11.95
C SER A 76 -4.69 -6.05 11.62
N VAL A 77 -4.31 -5.31 12.67
CA VAL A 77 -3.45 -4.14 12.56
C VAL A 77 -2.35 -4.31 13.59
N GLU A 78 -1.10 -4.19 13.14
CA GLU A 78 0.04 -4.34 14.04
C GLU A 78 0.90 -3.10 13.98
N GLY A 79 1.49 -2.75 15.11
CA GLY A 79 2.42 -1.64 15.18
C GLY A 79 1.80 -0.28 15.34
N ALA A 80 0.47 -0.20 15.51
CA ALA A 80 -0.22 1.09 15.56
C ALA A 80 0.20 1.94 16.77
N ASP A 81 0.63 1.30 17.85
CA ASP A 81 1.02 2.07 19.05
C ASP A 81 2.34 2.80 18.85
N ALA A 82 3.34 2.09 18.35
CA ALA A 82 4.66 2.67 18.15
C ALA A 82 4.75 3.52 16.90
N ARG A 83 3.94 3.20 15.89
CA ARG A 83 3.85 3.96 14.63
C ARG A 83 5.17 4.07 13.90
N ARG A 84 6.02 3.07 14.03
CA ARG A 84 7.26 3.05 13.28
C ARG A 84 7.16 2.15 12.06
N TRP A 85 6.35 1.09 12.18
CA TRP A 85 6.08 0.17 11.08
C TRP A 85 4.70 -0.41 11.39
N VAL A 86 3.71 0.05 10.64
CA VAL A 86 2.33 -0.40 10.83
C VAL A 86 1.96 -1.33 9.70
N LEU A 87 1.35 -2.47 10.05
CA LEU A 87 0.82 -3.40 9.09
C LEU A 87 -0.68 -3.36 9.12
N LEU A 88 -1.30 -3.21 7.96
CA LEU A 88 -2.74 -3.37 7.81
C LEU A 88 -2.94 -4.65 7.00
N ASP A 89 -3.41 -5.70 7.65
CA ASP A 89 -3.53 -7.02 7.02
C ASP A 89 -4.94 -7.25 6.56
N TYR A 90 -5.16 -7.22 5.26
CA TYR A 90 -6.48 -7.49 4.66
C TYR A 90 -6.61 -8.93 4.19
N GLY A 91 -5.61 -9.76 4.44
CA GLY A 91 -5.63 -11.15 4.01
C GLY A 91 -4.93 -11.34 2.67
N ASP A 92 -5.53 -10.83 1.64
CA ASP A 92 -4.94 -10.89 0.29
C ASP A 92 -3.94 -9.77 0.05
N VAL A 93 -4.06 -8.66 0.77
CA VAL A 93 -3.15 -7.52 0.65
C VAL A 93 -2.68 -7.13 2.04
N VAL A 94 -1.40 -6.90 2.19
CA VAL A 94 -0.86 -6.36 3.44
C VAL A 94 -0.22 -5.01 3.12
N VAL A 95 -0.68 -3.96 3.78
CA VAL A 95 -0.14 -2.63 3.60
C VAL A 95 0.86 -2.37 4.72
N HIS A 96 2.09 -2.05 4.33
CA HIS A 96 3.17 -1.75 5.26
C HIS A 96 3.46 -0.26 5.20
N VAL A 97 3.29 0.43 6.32
CA VAL A 97 3.60 1.85 6.43
C VAL A 97 4.78 1.99 7.35
N PHE A 98 5.92 2.41 6.80
CA PHE A 98 7.18 2.51 7.52
C PHE A 98 7.57 3.94 7.75
N GLN A 99 8.24 4.21 8.86
CA GLN A 99 9.04 5.42 8.93
C GLN A 99 10.35 5.20 8.18
N PRO A 100 11.06 6.27 7.81
CA PRO A 100 12.23 6.12 6.93
C PRO A 100 13.30 5.19 7.49
N GLU A 101 13.53 5.22 8.79
CA GLU A 101 14.56 4.38 9.38
C GLU A 101 14.20 2.91 9.23
N GLU A 102 12.95 2.56 9.54
CA GLU A 102 12.52 1.17 9.41
C GLU A 102 12.50 0.73 7.96
N ARG A 103 12.09 1.61 7.03
CA ARG A 103 12.10 1.27 5.62
C ARG A 103 13.51 0.89 5.18
N SER A 104 14.49 1.69 5.61
CA SER A 104 15.88 1.47 5.26
C SER A 104 16.45 0.23 5.94
N THR A 105 16.10 -0.02 7.20
CA THR A 105 16.66 -1.14 7.95
C THR A 105 16.14 -2.48 7.45
N TYR A 106 14.82 -2.57 7.23
CA TYR A 106 14.23 -3.87 6.92
C TYR A 106 14.22 -4.20 5.44
N ARG A 107 14.13 -3.20 4.59
CA ARG A 107 14.28 -3.34 3.14
C ARG A 107 13.50 -4.52 2.56
N LEU A 108 12.20 -4.55 2.81
CA LEU A 108 11.38 -5.64 2.29
C LEU A 108 11.43 -5.72 0.76
N GLU A 109 11.57 -4.59 0.08
CA GLU A 109 11.63 -4.59 -1.36
C GLU A 109 12.87 -5.32 -1.86
N ARG A 110 13.94 -5.40 -1.06
CA ARG A 110 15.11 -6.19 -1.44
C ARG A 110 14.91 -7.65 -1.12
N LEU A 111 14.22 -7.93 -0.03
CA LEU A 111 13.94 -9.30 0.34
C LEU A 111 13.09 -9.98 -0.74
N TYR A 112 12.22 -9.20 -1.38
CA TYR A 112 11.37 -9.73 -2.45
C TYR A 112 11.83 -9.23 -3.82
N ALA A 113 13.14 -9.07 -4.00
CA ALA A 113 13.69 -8.51 -5.24
C ALA A 113 13.33 -9.35 -6.47
N ASP A 114 13.16 -10.66 -6.28
CA ASP A 114 12.81 -11.52 -7.39
C ASP A 114 11.32 -11.55 -7.70
N ALA A 115 10.51 -10.93 -6.86
CA ALA A 115 9.06 -10.88 -7.08
C ALA A 115 8.73 -9.76 -8.05
N ASP A 116 7.65 -9.94 -8.79
CA ASP A 116 7.23 -8.92 -9.75
C ASP A 116 6.70 -7.71 -9.03
N ARG A 117 7.03 -6.55 -9.55
CA ARG A 117 6.46 -5.31 -9.06
C ARG A 117 5.25 -4.95 -9.88
N ILE A 118 4.25 -4.41 -9.21
CA ILE A 118 3.04 -3.98 -9.87
C ILE A 118 3.15 -2.48 -10.08
N ASP A 119 2.92 -2.04 -11.31
CA ASP A 119 3.02 -0.63 -11.63
C ASP A 119 1.98 0.17 -10.88
N TRP A 120 2.42 1.25 -10.29
CA TRP A 120 1.54 2.20 -9.65
C TRP A 120 2.07 3.60 -9.90
N SER A 121 1.16 4.51 -10.20
CA SER A 121 1.52 5.92 -10.34
C SER A 121 0.44 6.75 -9.68
N PRO A 122 0.81 7.85 -9.03
CA PRO A 122 -0.22 8.71 -8.45
C PRO A 122 -1.09 9.28 -9.56
N PRO A 123 -2.35 9.55 -9.25
CA PRO A 123 -3.22 10.20 -10.23
C PRO A 123 -2.64 11.57 -10.59
N ALA A 124 -2.72 11.92 -11.85
CA ALA A 124 -2.22 13.23 -12.28
C ALA A 124 -3.09 14.32 -11.68
N PRO A 125 -2.50 15.40 -11.19
CA PRO A 125 -3.30 16.53 -10.73
C PRO A 125 -4.06 17.13 -11.90
N PRO A 126 -5.17 17.81 -11.61
CA PRO A 126 -5.96 18.40 -12.70
C PRO A 126 -5.09 19.28 -13.59
N GLY A 127 -5.09 18.97 -14.86
CA GLY A 127 -4.34 19.75 -15.82
C GLY A 127 -2.89 19.38 -15.98
N ALA A 128 -2.37 18.50 -15.14
CA ALA A 128 -0.95 18.18 -15.21
C ALA A 128 -0.57 17.46 -16.49
N ASP A 129 -1.45 16.61 -16.95
CA ASP A 129 -1.16 15.84 -18.16
C ASP A 129 -1.08 16.72 -19.37
N ARG A 130 -1.64 17.91 -19.32
CA ARG A 130 -1.54 18.79 -20.46
C ARG A 130 -0.32 19.64 -20.45
N ALA A 131 0.32 19.72 -19.33
CA ALA A 131 1.49 20.56 -19.22
C ALA A 131 2.59 20.12 -20.12
N ASP A 132 2.60 18.89 -20.46
CA ASP A 132 3.63 18.41 -21.29
C ASP A 132 3.30 18.57 -22.70
N GLY A 133 2.18 19.03 -22.93
CA GLY A 133 1.73 19.34 -24.28
C GLY A 133 1.82 18.21 -25.10
#